data_efb7556b5774f94790cf9cb14e6e9e24
#
_entry.id   efb7556b5774f94790cf9cb14e6e9e24
#
_cell.length_a   1.000
_cell.length_b   1.000
_cell.length_c   1.000
_cell.angle_alpha   90.00
_cell.angle_beta   90.00
_cell.angle_gamma   90.00
#
_symmetry.space_group_name_H-M   'P 1'
#
loop_
_entity.id
_entity.type
_entity.pdbx_description
1 polymer ?
#
loop_
_entity_poly.entity_id
_entity_poly.type
_entity_poly.pdbx_seq_one_letter_code
_entity_poly.pdbx_strand_id
1 'polypeptide(L)'
;MKLFFILGNQLFPLKYLDRFKKDHVFFMAEDNGLCTYEKHHKQKILLFLSSMRSYADNLKKNKLKLDYLKIEDKDFKDDYFKKLKKIIIKNKISEISSFEVEDKFFEKKIKNLLKKQKINWNVVQTPMFLNSRDEFKNYLGKSKKPFMATFYKEVRRKSGILMGADGNPIGGKWSFDEDNRNKLPKDISIPK
;
A
#
# COMPACT_ATOMS: atom_id res chain seq x y z
N MET A 1 14.60 6.36 19.44
CA MET A 1 14.38 5.09 18.72
C MET A 1 13.55 5.38 17.48
N LYS A 2 13.78 4.64 16.37
CA LYS A 2 12.99 4.82 15.13
C LYS A 2 11.93 3.73 14.98
N LEU A 3 10.82 4.05 14.34
CA LEU A 3 9.70 3.14 14.09
C LEU A 3 9.44 3.02 12.60
N PHE A 4 9.17 1.82 12.12
CA PHE A 4 8.59 1.60 10.80
C PHE A 4 7.21 0.96 10.95
N PHE A 5 6.13 1.68 10.58
CA PHE A 5 4.82 1.05 10.58
C PHE A 5 4.51 0.41 9.22
N ILE A 6 3.87 -0.76 9.28
CA ILE A 6 3.47 -1.55 8.12
C ILE A 6 1.95 -1.71 8.17
N LEU A 7 1.26 -1.30 7.11
CA LEU A 7 -0.18 -1.46 6.97
C LEU A 7 -0.53 -2.85 6.41
N GLY A 8 -1.73 -3.34 6.69
CA GLY A 8 -2.17 -4.66 6.28
C GLY A 8 -2.23 -4.91 4.77
N ASN A 9 -2.24 -3.86 3.96
CA ASN A 9 -2.14 -3.91 2.49
C ASN A 9 -0.69 -3.74 1.98
N GLN A 10 0.31 -3.65 2.86
CA GLN A 10 1.71 -3.37 2.53
C GLN A 10 2.65 -4.49 2.98
N LEU A 11 2.21 -5.74 2.88
CA LEU A 11 2.97 -6.93 3.29
C LEU A 11 3.98 -7.33 2.20
N PHE A 12 4.93 -6.45 1.92
CA PHE A 12 5.91 -6.63 0.85
C PHE A 12 7.05 -7.58 1.25
N PRO A 13 7.79 -8.16 0.27
CA PRO A 13 8.98 -8.94 0.56
C PRO A 13 9.97 -8.22 1.47
N LEU A 14 10.58 -8.95 2.41
CA LEU A 14 11.44 -8.38 3.47
C LEU A 14 12.63 -7.59 2.95
N LYS A 15 13.09 -7.84 1.71
CA LYS A 15 14.16 -7.07 1.07
C LYS A 15 13.90 -5.56 1.04
N TYR A 16 12.62 -5.13 1.00
CA TYR A 16 12.25 -3.71 1.04
C TYR A 16 12.41 -3.08 2.43
N LEU A 17 12.59 -3.91 3.47
CA LEU A 17 12.81 -3.49 4.84
C LEU A 17 14.29 -3.56 5.27
N ASP A 18 15.17 -4.08 4.42
CA ASP A 18 16.57 -4.40 4.79
C ASP A 18 17.31 -3.21 5.39
N ARG A 19 17.17 -2.03 4.83
CA ARG A 19 17.83 -0.81 5.32
C ARG A 19 17.34 -0.33 6.67
N PHE A 20 16.18 -0.81 7.15
CA PHE A 20 15.55 -0.40 8.40
C PHE A 20 15.78 -1.40 9.55
N LYS A 21 16.28 -2.61 9.27
CA LYS A 21 16.42 -3.70 10.23
C LYS A 21 17.26 -3.36 11.46
N LYS A 22 18.29 -2.51 11.30
CA LYS A 22 19.27 -2.23 12.33
C LYS A 22 18.79 -1.25 13.40
N ASP A 23 18.03 -0.25 13.03
CA ASP A 23 17.72 0.93 13.85
C ASP A 23 16.22 1.19 14.07
N HIS A 24 15.34 0.41 13.44
CA HIS A 24 13.90 0.53 13.59
C HIS A 24 13.27 -0.60 14.39
N VAL A 25 12.22 -0.25 15.13
CA VAL A 25 11.20 -1.19 15.59
C VAL A 25 10.08 -1.16 14.56
N PHE A 26 9.60 -2.34 14.17
CA PHE A 26 8.47 -2.45 13.25
C PHE A 26 7.16 -2.45 14.05
N PHE A 27 6.13 -1.85 13.49
CA PHE A 27 4.82 -1.80 14.09
C PHE A 27 3.75 -2.26 13.12
N MET A 28 2.90 -3.18 13.57
CA MET A 28 1.70 -3.62 12.86
C MET A 28 0.53 -3.67 13.84
N ALA A 29 -0.68 -3.43 13.37
CA ALA A 29 -1.87 -3.55 14.20
C ALA A 29 -3.05 -4.08 13.40
N GLU A 30 -3.70 -5.11 13.93
CA GLU A 30 -5.06 -5.48 13.56
C GLU A 30 -5.98 -4.39 14.13
N ASP A 31 -6.83 -3.80 13.31
CA ASP A 31 -7.60 -2.62 13.70
C ASP A 31 -9.09 -2.79 13.42
N ASN A 32 -9.90 -2.62 14.47
CA ASN A 32 -11.35 -2.74 14.36
C ASN A 32 -11.93 -1.69 13.41
N GLY A 33 -11.47 -0.45 13.47
CA GLY A 33 -11.95 0.63 12.62
C GLY A 33 -11.67 0.37 11.14
N LEU A 34 -10.45 -0.12 10.81
CA LEU A 34 -10.11 -0.49 9.44
C LEU A 34 -10.87 -1.71 8.93
N CYS A 35 -11.33 -2.59 9.83
CA CYS A 35 -12.15 -3.75 9.47
C CYS A 35 -13.63 -3.39 9.30
N THR A 36 -14.11 -2.27 9.83
CA THR A 36 -15.55 -1.98 9.98
C THR A 36 -16.00 -0.64 9.40
N TYR A 37 -15.09 0.21 8.88
CA TYR A 37 -15.47 1.49 8.27
C TYR A 37 -16.35 1.33 7.02
N GLU A 38 -16.28 0.15 6.39
CA GLU A 38 -17.16 -0.31 5.33
C GLU A 38 -17.69 -1.71 5.69
N LYS A 39 -18.80 -2.13 5.09
CA LYS A 39 -19.33 -3.49 5.25
C LYS A 39 -18.52 -4.49 4.43
N HIS A 40 -17.30 -4.77 4.87
CA HIS A 40 -16.44 -5.74 4.20
C HIS A 40 -16.98 -7.17 4.34
N HIS A 41 -16.80 -7.97 3.29
CA HIS A 41 -17.08 -9.39 3.36
C HIS A 41 -16.16 -10.06 4.39
N LYS A 42 -16.71 -10.96 5.23
CA LYS A 42 -15.93 -11.61 6.31
C LYS A 42 -14.71 -12.40 5.81
N GLN A 43 -14.78 -13.01 4.62
CA GLN A 43 -13.62 -13.70 4.03
C GLN A 43 -12.49 -12.71 3.68
N LYS A 44 -12.81 -11.47 3.25
CA LYS A 44 -11.80 -10.43 3.03
C LYS A 44 -11.10 -10.05 4.33
N ILE A 45 -11.87 -9.85 5.41
CA ILE A 45 -11.30 -9.55 6.73
C ILE A 45 -10.41 -10.70 7.20
N LEU A 46 -10.88 -11.93 7.09
CA LEU A 46 -10.12 -13.13 7.46
C LEU A 46 -8.81 -13.23 6.66
N LEU A 47 -8.86 -13.02 5.35
CA LEU A 47 -7.67 -13.05 4.49
C LEU A 47 -6.64 -12.00 4.94
N PHE A 48 -7.08 -10.75 5.18
CA PHE A 48 -6.19 -9.68 5.62
C PHE A 48 -5.52 -10.00 6.96
N LEU A 49 -6.30 -10.38 7.97
CA LEU A 49 -5.78 -10.67 9.31
C LEU A 49 -4.85 -11.90 9.31
N SER A 50 -5.21 -12.97 8.57
CA SER A 50 -4.36 -14.14 8.42
C SER A 50 -3.04 -13.82 7.73
N SER A 51 -3.09 -13.02 6.66
CA SER A 51 -1.89 -12.55 5.95
C SER A 51 -0.99 -11.69 6.84
N MET A 52 -1.58 -10.79 7.63
CA MET A 52 -0.83 -9.97 8.59
C MET A 52 -0.14 -10.82 9.66
N ARG A 53 -0.81 -11.86 10.18
CA ARG A 53 -0.22 -12.80 11.16
C ARG A 53 0.93 -13.59 10.56
N SER A 54 0.75 -14.18 9.38
CA SER A 54 1.82 -14.86 8.65
C SER A 54 3.02 -13.94 8.39
N TYR A 55 2.76 -12.70 8.01
CA TYR A 55 3.82 -11.73 7.78
C TYR A 55 4.55 -11.35 9.08
N ALA A 56 3.81 -11.15 10.16
CA ALA A 56 4.39 -10.89 11.48
C ALA A 56 5.29 -12.03 11.97
N ASP A 57 4.89 -13.29 11.73
CA ASP A 57 5.70 -14.45 12.06
C ASP A 57 6.97 -14.51 11.20
N ASN A 58 6.87 -14.16 9.92
CA ASN A 58 8.04 -14.04 9.05
C ASN A 58 9.01 -12.93 9.51
N LEU A 59 8.51 -11.77 9.92
CA LEU A 59 9.33 -10.71 10.51
C LEU A 59 10.10 -11.21 11.75
N LYS A 60 9.41 -11.89 12.67
CA LYS A 60 10.01 -12.46 13.89
C LYS A 60 11.03 -13.53 13.57
N LYS A 61 10.74 -14.46 12.64
CA LYS A 61 11.67 -15.49 12.18
C LYS A 61 12.96 -14.89 11.65
N ASN A 62 12.88 -13.72 11.01
CA ASN A 62 14.05 -12.98 10.52
C ASN A 62 14.64 -12.02 11.57
N LYS A 63 14.29 -12.20 12.86
CA LYS A 63 14.83 -11.46 14.02
C LYS A 63 14.57 -9.94 13.97
N LEU A 64 13.53 -9.49 13.27
CA LEU A 64 13.13 -8.09 13.29
C LEU A 64 12.36 -7.79 14.59
N LYS A 65 12.66 -6.64 15.21
CA LYS A 65 11.95 -6.18 16.40
C LYS A 65 10.54 -5.71 15.99
N LEU A 66 9.50 -6.40 16.43
CA LEU A 66 8.12 -6.15 16.03
C LEU A 66 7.20 -5.95 17.24
N ASP A 67 6.55 -4.80 17.30
CA ASP A 67 5.36 -4.57 18.12
C ASP A 67 4.12 -4.87 17.25
N TYR A 68 3.40 -5.94 17.58
CA TYR A 68 2.21 -6.37 16.82
C TYR A 68 0.99 -6.46 17.73
N LEU A 69 -0.01 -5.61 17.47
CA LEU A 69 -1.29 -5.61 18.17
C LEU A 69 -2.30 -6.49 17.42
N LYS A 70 -2.89 -7.43 18.13
CA LYS A 70 -3.86 -8.39 17.61
C LYS A 70 -5.30 -8.07 18.06
N ILE A 71 -6.29 -8.76 17.50
CA ILE A 71 -7.70 -8.60 17.89
C ILE A 71 -7.96 -9.04 19.34
N GLU A 72 -7.12 -9.91 19.90
CA GLU A 72 -7.21 -10.36 21.28
C GLU A 72 -6.70 -9.34 22.29
N ASP A 73 -5.96 -8.32 21.84
CA ASP A 73 -5.41 -7.28 22.69
C ASP A 73 -6.48 -6.29 23.14
N LYS A 74 -6.38 -5.82 24.40
CA LYS A 74 -7.31 -4.84 24.98
C LYS A 74 -7.47 -3.57 24.16
N ASP A 75 -6.44 -3.19 23.42
CA ASP A 75 -6.40 -1.99 22.59
C ASP A 75 -6.99 -2.20 21.18
N PHE A 76 -7.51 -3.38 20.85
CA PHE A 76 -8.07 -3.67 19.53
C PHE A 76 -9.14 -2.67 19.08
N LYS A 77 -10.04 -2.27 19.98
CA LYS A 77 -11.13 -1.33 19.72
C LYS A 77 -10.71 0.14 19.62
N ASP A 78 -9.50 0.48 20.06
CA ASP A 78 -8.95 1.81 19.86
C ASP A 78 -8.72 2.06 18.35
N ASP A 79 -8.85 3.32 17.90
CA ASP A 79 -8.52 3.66 16.54
C ASP A 79 -7.01 3.52 16.27
N TYR A 80 -6.66 3.32 15.01
CA TYR A 80 -5.26 3.10 14.59
C TYR A 80 -4.31 4.20 15.09
N PHE A 81 -4.75 5.46 15.07
CA PHE A 81 -3.92 6.61 15.42
C PHE A 81 -3.65 6.65 16.92
N LYS A 82 -4.62 6.21 17.75
CA LYS A 82 -4.44 6.06 19.19
C LYS A 82 -3.45 4.93 19.51
N LYS A 83 -3.54 3.80 18.80
CA LYS A 83 -2.56 2.69 18.88
C LYS A 83 -1.16 3.17 18.53
N LEU A 84 -1.02 3.84 17.38
CA LEU A 84 0.26 4.39 16.93
C LEU A 84 0.84 5.39 17.95
N LYS A 85 0.01 6.29 18.49
CA LYS A 85 0.43 7.24 19.53
C LYS A 85 0.94 6.54 20.78
N LYS A 86 0.26 5.47 21.24
CA LYS A 86 0.71 4.67 22.40
C LYS A 86 2.10 4.07 22.16
N ILE A 87 2.35 3.50 20.99
CA ILE A 87 3.66 2.92 20.63
C ILE A 87 4.75 4.00 20.55
N ILE A 88 4.43 5.16 19.99
CA ILE A 88 5.35 6.32 19.95
C ILE A 88 5.82 6.70 21.36
N ILE A 89 4.88 6.83 22.28
CA ILE A 89 5.19 7.23 23.67
C ILE A 89 5.93 6.12 24.41
N LYS A 90 5.42 4.88 24.34
CA LYS A 90 6.01 3.71 25.00
C LYS A 90 7.48 3.52 24.63
N ASN A 91 7.81 3.65 23.35
CA ASN A 91 9.15 3.38 22.82
C ASN A 91 10.00 4.65 22.66
N LYS A 92 9.52 5.82 23.08
CA LYS A 92 10.21 7.12 22.93
C LYS A 92 10.68 7.34 21.50
N ILE A 93 9.76 7.16 20.54
CA ILE A 93 10.05 7.25 19.10
C ILE A 93 10.35 8.69 18.70
N SER A 94 11.46 8.92 18.03
CA SER A 94 11.89 10.24 17.53
C SER A 94 11.71 10.41 16.02
N GLU A 95 11.62 9.31 15.28
CA GLU A 95 11.44 9.30 13.82
C GLU A 95 10.56 8.13 13.41
N ILE A 96 9.69 8.36 12.44
CA ILE A 96 8.83 7.32 11.88
C ILE A 96 9.11 7.18 10.38
N SER A 97 9.19 5.94 9.93
CA SER A 97 9.22 5.56 8.51
C SER A 97 8.00 4.73 8.14
N SER A 98 7.58 4.80 6.90
CA SER A 98 6.60 3.90 6.30
C SER A 98 6.73 3.91 4.79
N PHE A 99 6.13 2.94 4.12
CA PHE A 99 5.84 3.10 2.69
C PHE A 99 4.82 4.22 2.48
N GLU A 100 4.75 4.76 1.24
CA GLU A 100 3.66 5.65 0.83
C GLU A 100 2.31 5.06 1.20
N VAL A 101 1.42 5.88 1.71
CA VAL A 101 0.05 5.47 2.08
C VAL A 101 -0.88 5.82 0.92
N GLU A 102 -1.57 4.83 0.37
CA GLU A 102 -2.39 4.98 -0.82
C GLU A 102 -3.71 5.71 -0.53
N ASP A 103 -4.26 5.53 0.67
CA ASP A 103 -5.44 6.26 1.14
C ASP A 103 -5.08 7.69 1.59
N LYS A 104 -5.49 8.69 0.82
CA LYS A 104 -5.20 10.10 1.09
C LYS A 104 -5.78 10.60 2.41
N PHE A 105 -6.93 10.10 2.83
CA PHE A 105 -7.56 10.50 4.10
C PHE A 105 -6.78 9.93 5.28
N PHE A 106 -6.38 8.69 5.18
CA PHE A 106 -5.56 8.03 6.19
C PHE A 106 -4.16 8.68 6.27
N GLU A 107 -3.52 8.93 5.13
CA GLU A 107 -2.24 9.64 5.03
C GLU A 107 -2.30 11.02 5.73
N LYS A 108 -3.37 11.81 5.45
CA LYS A 108 -3.59 13.12 6.09
C LYS A 108 -3.72 13.01 7.61
N LYS A 109 -4.42 12.00 8.11
CA LYS A 109 -4.57 11.76 9.55
C LYS A 109 -3.23 11.41 10.20
N ILE A 110 -2.42 10.53 9.58
CA ILE A 110 -1.05 10.23 10.06
C ILE A 110 -0.21 11.51 10.09
N LYS A 111 -0.17 12.26 8.99
CA LYS A 111 0.58 13.51 8.90
C LYS A 111 0.23 14.49 10.01
N ASN A 112 -1.06 14.65 10.28
CA ASN A 112 -1.55 15.53 11.37
C ASN A 112 -1.14 15.01 12.75
N LEU A 113 -1.23 13.70 13.01
CA LEU A 113 -0.77 13.10 14.24
C LEU A 113 0.71 13.37 14.49
N LEU A 114 1.55 13.07 13.51
CA LEU A 114 3.01 13.18 13.62
C LEU A 114 3.45 14.64 13.77
N LYS A 115 2.80 15.57 13.05
CA LYS A 115 3.02 17.00 13.22
C LYS A 115 2.72 17.47 14.66
N LYS A 116 1.60 17.02 15.26
CA LYS A 116 1.26 17.32 16.65
C LYS A 116 2.26 16.74 17.66
N GLN A 117 2.86 15.59 17.34
CA GLN A 117 3.88 14.96 18.17
C GLN A 117 5.30 15.48 17.89
N LYS A 118 5.48 16.41 16.94
CA LYS A 118 6.78 16.92 16.47
C LYS A 118 7.74 15.81 16.03
N ILE A 119 7.19 14.77 15.37
CA ILE A 119 7.94 13.61 14.88
C ILE A 119 8.14 13.75 13.37
N ASN A 120 9.38 13.51 12.92
CA ASN A 120 9.69 13.45 11.49
C ASN A 120 9.14 12.18 10.87
N TRP A 121 8.50 12.31 9.70
CA TRP A 121 7.98 11.20 8.93
C TRP A 121 8.77 11.01 7.64
N ASN A 122 9.50 9.92 7.56
CA ASN A 122 10.24 9.48 6.38
C ASN A 122 9.34 8.56 5.53
N VAL A 123 8.79 9.08 4.45
CA VAL A 123 7.94 8.34 3.51
C VAL A 123 8.81 7.67 2.46
N VAL A 124 8.70 6.35 2.36
CA VAL A 124 9.46 5.52 1.42
C VAL A 124 8.57 5.19 0.24
N GLN A 125 9.11 5.28 -0.97
CA GLN A 125 8.38 4.88 -2.18
C GLN A 125 7.84 3.45 -2.03
N THR A 126 6.55 3.29 -2.30
CA THR A 126 5.91 1.97 -2.24
C THR A 126 6.29 1.09 -3.44
N PRO A 127 6.59 -0.20 -3.22
CA PRO A 127 6.78 -1.14 -4.32
C PRO A 127 5.45 -1.65 -4.91
N MET A 128 4.30 -1.15 -4.44
CA MET A 128 2.98 -1.57 -4.91
C MET A 128 2.70 -1.17 -6.35
N PHE A 129 3.30 -0.07 -6.81
CA PHE A 129 3.08 0.48 -8.15
C PHE A 129 4.38 0.53 -8.96
N LEU A 130 4.26 0.31 -10.25
CA LEU A 130 5.38 0.44 -11.20
C LEU A 130 5.86 1.88 -11.35
N ASN A 131 4.99 2.84 -11.06
CA ASN A 131 5.27 4.27 -11.18
C ASN A 131 5.19 4.94 -9.82
N SER A 132 6.08 5.92 -9.61
CA SER A 132 6.02 6.79 -8.46
C SER A 132 4.93 7.87 -8.62
N ARG A 133 4.53 8.46 -7.50
CA ARG A 133 3.64 9.63 -7.50
C ARG A 133 4.24 10.81 -8.26
N ASP A 134 5.56 11.00 -8.18
CA ASP A 134 6.25 12.08 -8.87
C ASP A 134 6.29 11.87 -10.39
N GLU A 135 6.45 10.63 -10.85
CA GLU A 135 6.36 10.31 -12.27
C GLU A 135 4.99 10.64 -12.85
N PHE A 136 3.92 10.26 -12.12
CA PHE A 136 2.56 10.62 -12.53
C PHE A 136 2.33 12.12 -12.49
N LYS A 137 2.79 12.81 -11.45
CA LYS A 137 2.71 14.27 -11.33
C LYS A 137 3.45 14.98 -12.47
N ASN A 138 4.63 14.49 -12.83
CA ASN A 138 5.41 15.02 -13.95
C ASN A 138 4.67 14.84 -15.29
N TYR A 139 4.02 13.68 -15.50
CA TYR A 139 3.18 13.47 -16.67
C TYR A 139 2.02 14.48 -16.71
N LEU A 140 1.31 14.67 -15.60
CA LEU A 140 0.21 15.64 -15.51
C LEU A 140 0.69 17.08 -15.80
N GLY A 141 1.86 17.46 -15.31
CA GLY A 141 2.43 18.80 -15.53
C GLY A 141 2.83 19.09 -16.97
N LYS A 142 3.15 18.05 -17.75
CA LYS A 142 3.53 18.16 -19.17
C LYS A 142 2.34 18.09 -20.13
N SER A 143 1.22 17.57 -19.68
CA SER A 143 0.06 17.26 -20.53
C SER A 143 -1.03 18.32 -20.39
N LYS A 144 -1.35 19.04 -21.49
CA LYS A 144 -2.51 19.97 -21.52
C LYS A 144 -3.84 19.25 -21.24
N LYS A 145 -3.98 18.01 -21.73
CA LYS A 145 -5.13 17.12 -21.48
C LYS A 145 -4.57 15.74 -21.10
N PRO A 146 -4.48 15.41 -19.81
CA PRO A 146 -4.05 14.09 -19.38
C PRO A 146 -4.99 13.01 -19.92
N PHE A 147 -4.42 11.97 -20.52
CA PHE A 147 -5.16 10.87 -21.08
C PHE A 147 -4.52 9.54 -20.66
N MET A 148 -5.30 8.66 -20.04
CA MET A 148 -4.80 7.43 -19.45
C MET A 148 -4.06 6.53 -20.47
N ALA A 149 -4.56 6.42 -21.70
CA ALA A 149 -3.91 5.61 -22.73
C ALA A 149 -2.51 6.13 -23.10
N THR A 150 -2.29 7.46 -23.07
CA THR A 150 -0.97 8.05 -23.33
C THR A 150 -0.02 7.73 -22.17
N PHE A 151 -0.45 7.93 -20.95
CA PHE A 151 0.33 7.58 -19.76
C PHE A 151 0.68 6.07 -19.74
N TYR A 152 -0.29 5.20 -20.01
CA TYR A 152 -0.08 3.77 -20.11
C TYR A 152 1.01 3.40 -21.15
N LYS A 153 0.99 4.02 -22.33
CA LYS A 153 2.01 3.80 -23.37
C LYS A 153 3.40 4.22 -22.91
N GLU A 154 3.52 5.37 -22.24
CA GLU A 154 4.80 5.84 -21.69
C GLU A 154 5.35 4.89 -20.63
N VAL A 155 4.48 4.49 -19.67
CA VAL A 155 4.84 3.55 -18.60
C VAL A 155 5.29 2.21 -19.18
N ARG A 156 4.56 1.70 -20.15
CA ARG A 156 4.85 0.42 -20.78
C ARG A 156 6.19 0.44 -21.52
N ARG A 157 6.48 1.51 -22.26
CA ARG A 157 7.79 1.70 -22.91
C ARG A 157 8.92 1.76 -21.88
N LYS A 158 8.74 2.54 -20.82
CA LYS A 158 9.73 2.71 -19.76
C LYS A 158 10.03 1.42 -19.01
N SER A 159 8.99 0.65 -18.69
CA SER A 159 9.12 -0.60 -17.92
C SER A 159 9.59 -1.79 -18.77
N GLY A 160 9.49 -1.70 -20.10
CA GLY A 160 9.75 -2.79 -21.02
C GLY A 160 8.74 -3.95 -20.96
N ILE A 161 7.69 -3.83 -20.13
CA ILE A 161 6.70 -4.90 -19.93
C ILE A 161 5.88 -5.10 -21.20
N LEU A 162 5.87 -6.33 -21.72
CA LEU A 162 5.21 -6.71 -22.96
C LEU A 162 5.64 -5.84 -24.16
N MET A 163 6.92 -5.47 -24.22
CA MET A 163 7.54 -4.76 -25.34
C MET A 163 8.51 -5.67 -26.07
N GLY A 164 8.47 -5.63 -27.39
CA GLY A 164 9.45 -6.29 -28.24
C GLY A 164 10.78 -5.53 -28.28
N ALA A 165 11.84 -6.19 -28.79
CA ALA A 165 13.16 -5.58 -28.97
C ALA A 165 13.15 -4.39 -29.94
N ASP A 166 12.15 -4.34 -30.82
CA ASP A 166 11.89 -3.29 -31.82
C ASP A 166 11.18 -2.04 -31.21
N GLY A 167 10.92 -2.05 -29.90
CA GLY A 167 10.19 -0.98 -29.20
C GLY A 167 8.68 -0.96 -29.46
N ASN A 168 8.14 -1.97 -30.14
CA ASN A 168 6.71 -2.13 -30.36
C ASN A 168 6.05 -3.04 -29.31
N PRO A 169 4.74 -2.89 -29.06
CA PRO A 169 4.05 -3.76 -28.13
C PRO A 169 3.95 -5.19 -28.67
N ILE A 170 4.25 -6.18 -27.83
CA ILE A 170 4.02 -7.59 -28.16
C ILE A 170 2.53 -7.79 -28.48
N GLY A 171 2.26 -8.50 -29.58
CA GLY A 171 0.90 -8.68 -30.11
C GLY A 171 0.42 -7.55 -31.05
N GLY A 172 1.30 -6.59 -31.40
CA GLY A 172 1.03 -5.56 -32.40
C GLY A 172 0.07 -4.43 -31.94
N LYS A 173 -0.54 -4.55 -30.78
CA LYS A 173 -1.52 -3.58 -30.25
C LYS A 173 -1.15 -3.08 -28.85
N TRP A 174 -1.45 -1.82 -28.57
CA TRP A 174 -1.28 -1.23 -27.23
C TRP A 174 -2.35 -1.65 -26.23
N SER A 175 -3.54 -1.97 -26.71
CA SER A 175 -4.67 -2.43 -25.90
C SER A 175 -5.44 -3.50 -26.65
N PHE A 176 -5.96 -4.48 -25.92
CA PHE A 176 -6.85 -5.53 -26.41
C PHE A 176 -8.26 -5.38 -25.79
N ASP A 177 -8.58 -4.19 -25.29
CA ASP A 177 -9.79 -3.88 -24.53
C ASP A 177 -10.97 -3.37 -25.39
N GLU A 178 -10.78 -3.38 -26.73
CA GLU A 178 -11.80 -2.87 -27.66
C GLU A 178 -13.12 -3.63 -27.53
N ASP A 179 -13.02 -4.95 -27.39
CA ASP A 179 -14.18 -5.85 -27.34
C ASP A 179 -14.97 -5.75 -26.03
N ASN A 180 -14.37 -5.31 -24.94
CA ASN A 180 -15.03 -5.13 -23.62
C ASN A 180 -16.08 -4.04 -23.61
N ARG A 181 -16.12 -3.19 -24.66
CA ARG A 181 -17.11 -2.10 -24.81
C ARG A 181 -18.21 -2.42 -25.80
N ASN A 182 -18.17 -3.59 -26.41
CA ASN A 182 -19.21 -4.03 -27.33
C ASN A 182 -20.49 -4.34 -26.55
N LYS A 183 -21.62 -4.03 -27.17
CA LYS A 183 -22.92 -4.43 -26.61
C LYS A 183 -23.03 -5.95 -26.63
N LEU A 184 -23.64 -6.51 -25.59
CA LEU A 184 -23.97 -7.94 -25.58
C LEU A 184 -24.82 -8.27 -26.82
N PRO A 185 -24.49 -9.36 -27.55
CA PRO A 185 -25.35 -9.86 -28.61
C PRO A 185 -26.77 -10.12 -28.11
N LYS A 186 -27.78 -9.86 -28.95
CA LYS A 186 -29.20 -9.98 -28.59
C LYS A 186 -29.62 -11.41 -28.25
N ASP A 187 -28.88 -12.39 -28.73
CA ASP A 187 -29.13 -13.84 -28.63
C ASP A 187 -28.38 -14.53 -27.48
N ILE A 188 -27.62 -13.78 -26.65
CA ILE A 188 -26.97 -14.35 -25.48
C ILE A 188 -28.00 -14.60 -24.37
N SER A 189 -28.08 -15.87 -23.95
CA SER A 189 -28.77 -16.26 -22.72
C SER A 189 -27.92 -15.89 -21.51
N ILE A 190 -28.46 -14.99 -20.67
CA ILE A 190 -27.81 -14.61 -19.41
C ILE A 190 -28.14 -15.67 -18.37
N PRO A 191 -27.15 -16.34 -17.73
CA PRO A 191 -27.38 -17.26 -16.64
C PRO A 191 -28.11 -16.58 -15.48
N LYS A 192 -29.08 -17.28 -14.89
CA LYS A 192 -29.80 -16.81 -13.70
C LYS A 192 -28.95 -16.84 -12.45
#